data_bbe12e1070c5e7f8769e9c7ae7e1bcb5
#
_entry.id   bbe12e1070c5e7f8769e9c7ae7e1bcb5
#
_cell.length_a   1.000
_cell.length_b   1.000
_cell.length_c   1.000
_cell.angle_alpha   90.00
_cell.angle_beta   90.00
_cell.angle_gamma   90.00
#
_symmetry.space_group_name_H-M   'P 1'
#
loop_
_entity.id
_entity.type
_entity.pdbx_description
1 polymer ?
#
loop_
_entity_poly.entity_id
_entity_poly.type
_entity_poly.pdbx_seq_one_letter_code
_entity_poly.pdbx_strand_id
1 'polypeptide(L)'
;MTLNFYTLGVIYLVYSFLGWVAETVVATIRGGRFANRGAAAGPFCFIYGTTGVLLAVSFGDLRTEPVYLFFACMMAATVMEWITAKLLERLHRRKWWDYSGKKFNLNGYVCLQYSLLWGALGTASVLWGNDVLLRLCAHIPVWLLRPAVWVSLTVAVLDQIGSAVLVQQYAARHPMLEQLNQRLGERSDTLRRRIALYIEKRIQYAYPAAARQEQTALRKGEKNFLSVSDLLWLFVIGAFLGDMVETVFCRVTAGVWMSRSSLVWGPFSVVWGLALVLATVLLRQEKDRSDRYLFAFGTVMGGVYEYVCSAVTERLFGTVFWDYSKFKFNLGGRINLLYCFFWGIAAVVWMRYGYPLVLRGMEKVRSRVRPWMTALLAVFMAVNMLTSALALARYDARTSGEAPKSSIDMLLDAHFDDARMERIYPNAKKVAKAG
;
A
#
# COMPACT_ATOMS: atom_id res chain seq x y z
N MET A 1 20.15 -8.40 13.40
CA MET A 1 19.72 -7.12 13.96
C MET A 1 18.21 -7.01 13.81
N THR A 2 17.47 -6.74 14.87
CA THR A 2 15.99 -6.71 14.83
C THR A 2 15.48 -5.47 14.13
N LEU A 3 14.61 -5.66 13.13
CA LEU A 3 13.90 -4.57 12.49
C LEU A 3 12.86 -4.02 13.49
N ASN A 4 12.99 -2.77 13.84
CA ASN A 4 12.06 -2.02 14.68
C ASN A 4 11.59 -0.76 13.96
N PHE A 5 10.64 -0.03 14.55
CA PHE A 5 10.10 1.20 13.95
C PHE A 5 11.18 2.21 13.53
N TYR A 6 12.20 2.42 14.35
CA TYR A 6 13.25 3.40 14.07
C TYR A 6 14.19 2.95 12.95
N THR A 7 14.55 1.66 12.93
CA THR A 7 15.37 1.09 11.85
C THR A 7 14.62 1.08 10.52
N LEU A 8 13.33 0.77 10.52
CA LEU A 8 12.47 0.88 9.33
C LEU A 8 12.31 2.34 8.89
N GLY A 9 12.18 3.27 9.82
CA GLY A 9 12.14 4.70 9.53
C GLY A 9 13.43 5.20 8.86
N VAL A 10 14.59 4.73 9.32
CA VAL A 10 15.87 5.06 8.66
C VAL A 10 15.95 4.45 7.26
N ILE A 11 15.60 3.17 7.09
CA ILE A 11 15.56 2.52 5.78
C ILE A 11 14.67 3.33 4.82
N TYR A 12 13.47 3.71 5.28
CA TYR A 12 12.55 4.52 4.49
C TYR A 12 13.15 5.87 4.08
N LEU A 13 13.70 6.64 5.02
CA LEU A 13 14.24 7.96 4.77
C LEU A 13 15.47 7.92 3.85
N VAL A 14 16.40 6.99 4.12
CA VAL A 14 17.64 6.88 3.33
C VAL A 14 17.35 6.42 1.91
N TYR A 15 16.54 5.39 1.71
CA TYR A 15 16.18 4.97 0.35
C TYR A 15 15.32 6.00 -0.38
N SER A 16 14.43 6.72 0.32
CA SER A 16 13.70 7.85 -0.28
C SER A 16 14.65 8.94 -0.78
N PHE A 17 15.67 9.27 0.00
CA PHE A 17 16.68 10.25 -0.38
C PHE A 17 17.56 9.75 -1.52
N LEU A 18 18.11 8.54 -1.43
CA LEU A 18 18.95 7.95 -2.48
C LEU A 18 18.18 7.81 -3.81
N GLY A 19 16.91 7.41 -3.74
CA GLY A 19 16.04 7.36 -4.92
C GLY A 19 15.83 8.73 -5.54
N TRP A 20 15.60 9.76 -4.72
CA TRP A 20 15.53 11.14 -5.20
C TRP A 20 16.84 11.60 -5.85
N VAL A 21 17.98 11.30 -5.26
CA VAL A 21 19.30 11.61 -5.84
C VAL A 21 19.46 10.94 -7.20
N ALA A 22 19.22 9.62 -7.28
CA ALA A 22 19.35 8.86 -8.52
C ALA A 22 18.45 9.40 -9.63
N GLU A 23 17.17 9.63 -9.36
CA GLU A 23 16.22 10.18 -10.33
C GLU A 23 16.60 11.60 -10.76
N THR A 24 17.00 12.46 -9.82
CA THR A 24 17.38 13.85 -10.07
C THR A 24 18.66 13.93 -10.92
N VAL A 25 19.66 13.09 -10.60
CA VAL A 25 20.92 13.01 -11.38
C VAL A 25 20.62 12.55 -12.80
N VAL A 26 19.89 11.44 -12.98
CA VAL A 26 19.54 10.93 -14.32
C VAL A 26 18.75 11.97 -15.12
N ALA A 27 17.77 12.63 -14.51
CA ALA A 27 16.96 13.63 -15.18
C ALA A 27 17.78 14.89 -15.52
N THR A 28 18.67 15.32 -14.65
CA THR A 28 19.56 16.47 -14.84
C THR A 28 20.54 16.23 -15.98
N ILE A 29 21.18 15.05 -16.04
CA ILE A 29 22.09 14.67 -17.12
C ILE A 29 21.35 14.63 -18.47
N ARG A 30 20.16 14.03 -18.51
CA ARG A 30 19.36 13.93 -19.76
C ARG A 30 18.79 15.27 -20.21
N GLY A 31 18.43 16.13 -19.27
CA GLY A 31 17.79 17.42 -19.55
C GLY A 31 18.76 18.62 -19.65
N GLY A 32 20.04 18.46 -19.32
CA GLY A 32 21.05 19.51 -19.32
C GLY A 32 20.83 20.62 -18.29
N ARG A 33 19.83 20.46 -17.38
CA ARG A 33 19.48 21.41 -16.31
C ARG A 33 19.00 20.65 -15.09
N PHE A 34 19.19 21.22 -13.90
CA PHE A 34 18.72 20.62 -12.66
C PHE A 34 17.22 20.36 -12.68
N ALA A 35 16.82 19.10 -12.51
CA ALA A 35 15.43 18.64 -12.49
C ALA A 35 15.13 17.90 -11.19
N ASN A 36 14.49 18.56 -10.23
CA ASN A 36 14.02 17.90 -8.99
C ASN A 36 12.88 16.90 -9.32
N ARG A 37 13.16 15.60 -9.20
CA ARG A 37 12.25 14.51 -9.56
C ARG A 37 11.36 14.02 -8.42
N GLY A 38 11.39 14.61 -7.24
CA GLY A 38 10.48 14.25 -6.16
C GLY A 38 9.01 14.61 -6.48
N ALA A 39 8.05 13.79 -6.10
CA ALA A 39 6.64 14.15 -6.12
C ALA A 39 6.33 15.24 -5.09
N ALA A 40 7.05 15.26 -3.99
CA ALA A 40 7.06 16.29 -2.98
C ALA A 40 8.08 17.42 -3.28
N ALA A 41 8.06 18.52 -2.54
CA ALA A 41 8.98 19.62 -2.72
C ALA A 41 10.40 19.29 -2.21
N GLY A 42 10.49 18.48 -1.15
CA GLY A 42 11.72 18.02 -0.54
C GLY A 42 12.46 16.94 -1.31
N PRO A 43 13.67 16.58 -0.84
CA PRO A 43 14.54 15.62 -1.50
C PRO A 43 14.14 14.17 -1.14
N PHE A 44 12.88 13.81 -1.32
CA PHE A 44 12.36 12.48 -1.00
C PHE A 44 11.57 11.89 -2.17
N CYS A 45 11.90 10.65 -2.52
CA CYS A 45 11.16 9.83 -3.47
C CYS A 45 10.53 8.64 -2.74
N PHE A 46 9.26 8.79 -2.34
CA PHE A 46 8.55 7.86 -1.46
C PHE A 46 8.48 6.42 -1.98
N ILE A 47 8.39 6.24 -3.28
CA ILE A 47 8.34 4.90 -3.88
C ILE A 47 9.57 4.08 -3.50
N TYR A 48 10.77 4.69 -3.50
CA TYR A 48 12.01 4.01 -3.12
C TYR A 48 12.03 3.66 -1.63
N GLY A 49 11.63 4.60 -0.77
CA GLY A 49 11.57 4.35 0.68
C GLY A 49 10.54 3.28 1.04
N THR A 50 9.32 3.40 0.50
CA THR A 50 8.25 2.42 0.75
C THR A 50 8.63 1.04 0.23
N THR A 51 9.18 0.96 -0.99
CA THR A 51 9.66 -0.30 -1.56
C THR A 51 10.81 -0.86 -0.72
N GLY A 52 11.79 -0.04 -0.31
CA GLY A 52 12.90 -0.49 0.53
C GLY A 52 12.46 -1.10 1.86
N VAL A 53 11.49 -0.46 2.55
CA VAL A 53 10.89 -1.02 3.78
C VAL A 53 10.14 -2.32 3.48
N LEU A 54 9.33 -2.35 2.42
CA LEU A 54 8.60 -3.54 2.01
C LEU A 54 9.54 -4.73 1.78
N LEU A 55 10.61 -4.53 1.01
CA LEU A 55 11.59 -5.59 0.72
C LEU A 55 12.34 -6.04 1.97
N ALA A 56 12.72 -5.09 2.86
CA ALA A 56 13.41 -5.40 4.11
C ALA A 56 12.54 -6.24 5.06
N VAL A 57 11.24 -5.93 5.15
CA VAL A 57 10.29 -6.65 5.99
C VAL A 57 9.94 -8.00 5.38
N SER A 58 9.70 -8.06 4.06
CA SER A 58 9.12 -9.24 3.42
C SER A 58 10.14 -10.31 3.03
N PHE A 59 11.36 -9.91 2.63
CA PHE A 59 12.28 -10.84 1.95
C PHE A 59 13.59 -11.09 2.72
N GLY A 60 13.64 -10.73 4.01
CA GLY A 60 14.82 -11.02 4.85
C GLY A 60 15.17 -12.50 4.92
N ASP A 61 14.17 -13.37 4.88
CA ASP A 61 14.34 -14.82 4.97
C ASP A 61 14.84 -15.46 3.67
N LEU A 62 14.76 -14.74 2.52
CA LEU A 62 15.24 -15.23 1.22
C LEU A 62 16.72 -14.89 0.95
N ARG A 63 17.47 -14.40 1.94
CA ARG A 63 18.89 -14.00 1.78
C ARG A 63 19.81 -15.16 1.37
N THR A 64 19.46 -16.36 1.76
CA THR A 64 20.20 -17.58 1.42
C THR A 64 19.98 -18.05 0.00
N GLU A 65 18.94 -17.54 -0.67
CA GLU A 65 18.51 -17.96 -2.00
C GLU A 65 18.49 -16.77 -2.97
N PRO A 66 19.66 -16.26 -3.41
CA PRO A 66 19.77 -14.98 -4.13
C PRO A 66 19.02 -14.93 -5.45
N VAL A 67 18.82 -16.07 -6.13
CA VAL A 67 18.04 -16.12 -7.38
C VAL A 67 16.54 -15.90 -7.08
N TYR A 68 16.01 -16.60 -6.07
CA TYR A 68 14.63 -16.40 -5.64
C TYR A 68 14.42 -14.98 -5.11
N LEU A 69 15.36 -14.46 -4.32
CA LEU A 69 15.35 -13.10 -3.82
C LEU A 69 15.29 -12.09 -4.97
N PHE A 70 16.09 -12.28 -6.04
CA PHE A 70 16.07 -11.39 -7.20
C PHE A 70 14.68 -11.34 -7.85
N PHE A 71 14.09 -12.49 -8.13
CA PHE A 71 12.75 -12.51 -8.73
C PHE A 71 11.67 -11.96 -7.79
N ALA A 72 11.74 -12.26 -6.50
CA ALA A 72 10.82 -11.71 -5.50
C ALA A 72 10.92 -10.19 -5.42
N CYS A 73 12.14 -9.64 -5.35
CA CYS A 73 12.38 -8.19 -5.36
C CYS A 73 11.91 -7.55 -6.67
N MET A 74 12.21 -8.17 -7.81
CA MET A 74 11.78 -7.71 -9.13
C MET A 74 10.26 -7.59 -9.20
N MET A 75 9.55 -8.64 -8.80
CA MET A 75 8.09 -8.68 -8.84
C MET A 75 7.48 -7.66 -7.88
N ALA A 76 7.90 -7.65 -6.62
CA ALA A 76 7.35 -6.74 -5.61
C ALA A 76 7.61 -5.28 -5.96
N ALA A 77 8.82 -4.93 -6.39
CA ALA A 77 9.15 -3.56 -6.77
C ALA A 77 8.41 -3.11 -8.03
N THR A 78 8.25 -4.00 -9.04
CA THR A 78 7.46 -3.72 -10.24
C THR A 78 5.99 -3.48 -9.90
N VAL A 79 5.43 -4.27 -8.99
CA VAL A 79 4.08 -4.09 -8.47
C VAL A 79 3.95 -2.75 -7.76
N MET A 80 4.90 -2.39 -6.90
CA MET A 80 4.91 -1.10 -6.21
C MET A 80 5.03 0.07 -7.19
N GLU A 81 5.86 -0.04 -8.22
CA GLU A 81 5.97 0.97 -9.28
C GLU A 81 4.63 1.15 -10.01
N TRP A 82 3.96 0.05 -10.33
CA TRP A 82 2.67 0.12 -11.00
C TRP A 82 1.55 0.68 -10.11
N ILE A 83 1.46 0.22 -8.85
CA ILE A 83 0.50 0.77 -7.87
C ILE A 83 0.71 2.28 -7.73
N THR A 84 1.96 2.70 -7.56
CA THR A 84 2.30 4.12 -7.40
C THR A 84 1.94 4.92 -8.65
N ALA A 85 2.24 4.40 -9.86
CA ALA A 85 1.88 5.06 -11.11
C ALA A 85 0.37 5.26 -11.25
N LYS A 86 -0.41 4.22 -10.98
CA LYS A 86 -1.88 4.27 -11.01
C LYS A 86 -2.47 5.19 -9.94
N LEU A 87 -1.90 5.17 -8.73
CA LEU A 87 -2.34 6.03 -7.64
C LEU A 87 -2.05 7.50 -7.97
N LEU A 88 -0.85 7.82 -8.42
CA LEU A 88 -0.47 9.18 -8.83
C LEU A 88 -1.30 9.69 -10.01
N GLU A 89 -1.54 8.85 -11.02
CA GLU A 89 -2.42 9.20 -12.13
C GLU A 89 -3.85 9.49 -11.64
N ARG A 90 -4.34 8.72 -10.67
CA ARG A 90 -5.66 8.94 -10.10
C ARG A 90 -5.74 10.22 -9.28
N LEU A 91 -4.72 10.49 -8.43
CA LEU A 91 -4.69 11.68 -7.57
C LEU A 91 -4.48 12.96 -8.39
N HIS A 92 -3.61 12.90 -9.38
CA HIS A 92 -3.17 14.08 -10.14
C HIS A 92 -3.74 14.13 -11.57
N ARG A 93 -4.54 13.14 -11.99
CA ARG A 93 -5.15 13.02 -13.33
C ARG A 93 -4.14 13.07 -14.47
N ARG A 94 -2.88 12.68 -14.23
CA ARG A 94 -1.79 12.67 -15.22
C ARG A 94 -0.81 11.54 -14.93
N LYS A 95 -0.22 10.95 -15.99
CA LYS A 95 0.89 10.00 -15.85
C LYS A 95 2.17 10.76 -15.52
N TRP A 96 2.84 10.36 -14.45
CA TRP A 96 4.12 10.95 -14.04
C TRP A 96 5.28 10.47 -14.89
N TRP A 97 5.23 9.23 -15.36
CA TRP A 97 6.17 8.65 -16.32
C TRP A 97 5.41 7.82 -17.35
N ASP A 98 6.04 7.57 -18.49
CA ASP A 98 5.45 6.77 -19.57
C ASP A 98 6.54 5.94 -20.26
N TYR A 99 6.43 4.62 -20.15
CA TYR A 99 7.30 3.64 -20.78
C TYR A 99 6.69 3.05 -22.05
N SER A 100 5.67 3.66 -22.66
CA SER A 100 5.00 3.13 -23.86
C SER A 100 5.96 2.90 -25.02
N GLY A 101 7.04 3.68 -25.10
CA GLY A 101 8.09 3.50 -26.10
C GLY A 101 9.11 2.40 -25.79
N LYS A 102 9.00 1.70 -24.66
CA LYS A 102 9.91 0.61 -24.26
C LYS A 102 9.33 -0.75 -24.62
N LYS A 103 10.22 -1.69 -25.01
CA LYS A 103 9.81 -3.08 -25.26
C LYS A 103 9.32 -3.73 -23.95
N PHE A 104 8.35 -4.64 -24.07
CA PHE A 104 7.75 -5.35 -22.92
C PHE A 104 7.25 -4.42 -21.81
N ASN A 105 6.61 -3.31 -22.19
CA ASN A 105 5.93 -2.45 -21.23
C ASN A 105 4.49 -2.92 -21.00
N LEU A 106 3.98 -2.61 -19.82
CA LEU A 106 2.59 -2.85 -19.45
C LEU A 106 1.89 -1.49 -19.32
N ASN A 107 1.16 -1.12 -20.39
CA ASN A 107 0.42 0.14 -20.49
C ASN A 107 1.25 1.42 -20.23
N GLY A 108 2.57 1.34 -20.42
CA GLY A 108 3.48 2.46 -20.18
C GLY A 108 3.78 2.73 -18.69
N TYR A 109 3.22 1.97 -17.75
CA TYR A 109 3.46 2.18 -16.30
C TYR A 109 4.73 1.50 -15.82
N VAL A 110 5.00 0.29 -16.32
CA VAL A 110 6.19 -0.51 -16.01
C VAL A 110 6.74 -1.15 -17.28
N CYS A 111 8.00 -1.52 -17.30
CA CYS A 111 8.60 -2.27 -18.40
C CYS A 111 9.69 -3.22 -17.90
N LEU A 112 9.93 -4.31 -18.63
CA LEU A 112 10.86 -5.38 -18.25
C LEU A 112 12.26 -4.85 -17.91
N GLN A 113 12.78 -3.90 -18.69
CA GLN A 113 14.12 -3.32 -18.47
C GLN A 113 14.26 -2.71 -17.06
N TYR A 114 13.26 -1.93 -16.63
CA TYR A 114 13.27 -1.33 -15.28
C TYR A 114 12.89 -2.35 -14.21
N SER A 115 12.04 -3.32 -14.51
CA SER A 115 11.75 -4.42 -13.58
C SER A 115 13.01 -5.21 -13.22
N LEU A 116 13.86 -5.54 -14.22
CA LEU A 116 15.15 -6.18 -13.97
C LEU A 116 16.08 -5.30 -13.13
N LEU A 117 16.12 -4.00 -13.39
CA LEU A 117 16.89 -3.05 -12.58
C LEU A 117 16.38 -3.02 -11.14
N TRP A 118 15.07 -2.98 -10.94
CA TRP A 118 14.45 -3.05 -9.62
C TRP A 118 14.79 -4.36 -8.88
N GLY A 119 14.81 -5.48 -9.60
CA GLY A 119 15.25 -6.77 -9.06
C GLY A 119 16.69 -6.71 -8.54
N ALA A 120 17.62 -6.15 -9.33
CA ALA A 120 19.02 -6.02 -8.94
C ALA A 120 19.20 -5.07 -7.74
N LEU A 121 18.60 -3.88 -7.78
CA LEU A 121 18.67 -2.90 -6.69
C LEU A 121 18.02 -3.43 -5.41
N GLY A 122 16.86 -4.09 -5.51
CA GLY A 122 16.17 -4.71 -4.39
C GLY A 122 16.99 -5.81 -3.74
N THR A 123 17.57 -6.69 -4.54
CA THR A 123 18.46 -7.76 -4.06
C THR A 123 19.68 -7.19 -3.35
N ALA A 124 20.34 -6.19 -3.94
CA ALA A 124 21.47 -5.51 -3.33
C ALA A 124 21.09 -4.82 -2.00
N SER A 125 19.90 -4.23 -1.94
CA SER A 125 19.40 -3.60 -0.71
C SER A 125 19.18 -4.61 0.41
N VAL A 126 18.59 -5.77 0.10
CA VAL A 126 18.30 -6.82 1.09
C VAL A 126 19.57 -7.55 1.52
N LEU A 127 20.48 -7.86 0.59
CA LEU A 127 21.72 -8.61 0.91
C LEU A 127 22.73 -7.76 1.69
N TRP A 128 22.91 -6.50 1.29
CA TRP A 128 24.00 -5.66 1.81
C TRP A 128 23.55 -4.29 2.31
N GLY A 129 22.67 -3.62 1.55
CA GLY A 129 22.31 -2.23 1.81
C GLY A 129 21.70 -2.02 3.19
N ASN A 130 20.76 -2.87 3.58
CA ASN A 130 20.12 -2.79 4.89
C ASN A 130 21.11 -3.01 6.04
N ASP A 131 22.05 -3.97 5.90
CA ASP A 131 23.04 -4.23 6.93
C ASP A 131 24.03 -3.06 7.09
N VAL A 132 24.44 -2.46 5.97
CA VAL A 132 25.29 -1.25 6.00
C VAL A 132 24.57 -0.11 6.71
N LEU A 133 23.31 0.16 6.35
CA LEU A 133 22.52 1.21 6.99
C LEU A 133 22.33 0.95 8.49
N LEU A 134 22.03 -0.27 8.88
CA LEU A 134 21.83 -0.63 10.28
C LEU A 134 23.11 -0.54 11.10
N ARG A 135 24.26 -0.89 10.51
CA ARG A 135 25.57 -0.70 11.15
C ARG A 135 25.88 0.78 11.34
N LEU A 136 25.65 1.61 10.32
CA LEU A 136 25.84 3.05 10.43
C LEU A 136 24.94 3.65 11.51
N CYS A 137 23.68 3.24 11.58
CA CYS A 137 22.73 3.68 12.62
C CYS A 137 23.17 3.27 14.03
N ALA A 138 23.83 2.12 14.18
CA ALA A 138 24.32 1.66 15.48
C ALA A 138 25.38 2.58 16.10
N HIS A 139 26.05 3.40 15.30
CA HIS A 139 27.02 4.41 15.78
C HIS A 139 26.33 5.71 16.23
N ILE A 140 25.05 5.90 15.92
CA ILE A 140 24.30 7.09 16.30
C ILE A 140 23.66 6.88 17.68
N PRO A 141 23.89 7.75 18.67
CA PRO A 141 23.25 7.64 19.98
C PRO A 141 21.74 7.61 19.87
N VAL A 142 21.09 6.72 20.61
CA VAL A 142 19.64 6.48 20.54
C VAL A 142 18.82 7.75 20.83
N TRP A 143 19.31 8.60 21.75
CA TRP A 143 18.68 9.87 22.11
C TRP A 143 18.67 10.88 20.95
N LEU A 144 19.59 10.76 19.97
CA LEU A 144 19.63 11.58 18.77
C LEU A 144 18.86 10.92 17.63
N LEU A 145 19.01 9.60 17.45
CA LEU A 145 18.38 8.85 16.35
C LEU A 145 16.85 8.90 16.40
N ARG A 146 16.27 8.69 17.59
CA ARG A 146 14.80 8.66 17.75
C ARG A 146 14.13 9.99 17.38
N PRO A 147 14.53 11.14 17.94
CA PRO A 147 13.95 12.42 17.53
C PRO A 147 14.22 12.74 16.04
N ALA A 148 15.42 12.45 15.53
CA ALA A 148 15.76 12.69 14.14
C ALA A 148 14.83 11.92 13.18
N VAL A 149 14.55 10.64 13.47
CA VAL A 149 13.60 9.84 12.67
C VAL A 149 12.20 10.44 12.72
N TRP A 150 11.68 10.78 13.92
CA TRP A 150 10.36 11.39 14.06
C TRP A 150 10.23 12.72 13.33
N VAL A 151 11.19 13.61 13.51
CA VAL A 151 11.19 14.92 12.83
C VAL A 151 11.24 14.74 11.32
N SER A 152 12.17 13.91 10.82
CA SER A 152 12.31 13.68 9.38
C SER A 152 11.08 13.03 8.75
N LEU A 153 10.46 12.04 9.42
CA LEU A 153 9.22 11.43 8.95
C LEU A 153 8.07 12.44 8.96
N THR A 154 7.95 13.24 10.02
CA THR A 154 6.91 14.28 10.10
C THR A 154 7.08 15.32 8.99
N VAL A 155 8.29 15.80 8.76
CA VAL A 155 8.58 16.75 7.66
C VAL A 155 8.28 16.11 6.30
N ALA A 156 8.68 14.87 6.08
CA ALA A 156 8.41 14.16 4.82
C ALA A 156 6.91 13.98 4.58
N VAL A 157 6.13 13.59 5.61
CA VAL A 157 4.67 13.44 5.51
C VAL A 157 3.97 14.78 5.26
N LEU A 158 4.36 15.83 5.99
CA LEU A 158 3.78 17.17 5.81
C LEU A 158 4.09 17.73 4.41
N ASP A 159 5.32 17.54 3.91
CA ASP A 159 5.70 17.95 2.55
C ASP A 159 4.87 17.18 1.49
N GLN A 160 4.65 15.88 1.68
CA GLN A 160 3.83 15.08 0.77
C GLN A 160 2.37 15.53 0.77
N ILE A 161 1.77 15.70 1.96
CA ILE A 161 0.38 16.16 2.09
C ILE A 161 0.24 17.57 1.51
N GLY A 162 1.15 18.48 1.86
CA GLY A 162 1.16 19.84 1.34
C GLY A 162 1.26 19.88 -0.18
N SER A 163 2.18 19.10 -0.77
CA SER A 163 2.35 19.01 -2.21
C SER A 163 1.12 18.40 -2.89
N ALA A 164 0.53 17.33 -2.32
CA ALA A 164 -0.67 16.70 -2.87
C ALA A 164 -1.89 17.62 -2.81
N VAL A 165 -2.12 18.31 -1.70
CA VAL A 165 -3.23 19.27 -1.52
C VAL A 165 -3.09 20.43 -2.50
N LEU A 166 -1.89 21.00 -2.64
CA LEU A 166 -1.65 22.11 -3.57
C LEU A 166 -1.87 21.70 -5.02
N VAL A 167 -1.44 20.50 -5.43
CA VAL A 167 -1.68 19.99 -6.79
C VAL A 167 -3.16 19.71 -7.03
N GLN A 168 -3.87 19.14 -6.07
CA GLN A 168 -5.32 18.88 -6.19
C GLN A 168 -6.15 20.17 -6.26
N GLN A 169 -5.81 21.18 -5.45
CA GLN A 169 -6.52 22.47 -5.47
C GLN A 169 -6.33 23.21 -6.80
N TYR A 170 -5.20 23.02 -7.47
CA TYR A 170 -4.96 23.60 -8.80
C TYR A 170 -5.71 22.86 -9.91
N ALA A 171 -5.91 21.55 -9.78
CA ALA A 171 -6.67 20.73 -10.73
C ALA A 171 -8.20 20.88 -10.58
N ALA A 172 -8.67 21.22 -9.38
CA ALA A 172 -10.08 21.43 -9.06
C ALA A 172 -10.36 22.93 -8.86
N ARG A 173 -10.49 23.69 -9.94
CA ARG A 173 -11.15 24.99 -9.89
C ARG A 173 -12.64 24.79 -9.56
N HIS A 174 -12.96 24.62 -8.28
CA HIS A 174 -14.34 24.62 -7.84
C HIS A 174 -14.76 26.09 -7.54
N PRO A 175 -15.83 26.61 -8.18
CA PRO A 175 -16.31 27.98 -7.99
C PRO A 175 -16.69 28.30 -6.52
N MET A 176 -16.98 27.27 -5.72
CA MET A 176 -17.32 27.43 -4.30
C MET A 176 -16.12 27.81 -3.41
N LEU A 177 -14.90 27.40 -3.78
CA LEU A 177 -13.67 27.78 -3.07
C LEU A 177 -13.21 29.20 -3.43
N GLU A 178 -13.55 29.68 -4.61
CA GLU A 178 -13.26 31.03 -5.06
C GLU A 178 -14.08 32.06 -4.26
N GLN A 179 -15.33 31.75 -3.90
CA GLN A 179 -16.18 32.59 -3.04
C GLN A 179 -15.74 32.58 -1.56
N LEU A 180 -15.20 31.47 -1.04
CA LEU A 180 -14.63 31.43 0.32
C LEU A 180 -13.28 32.16 0.39
N ASN A 181 -12.49 32.12 -0.68
CA ASN A 181 -11.18 32.77 -0.76
C ASN A 181 -11.25 34.29 -0.83
N GLN A 182 -12.33 34.85 -1.43
CA GLN A 182 -12.58 36.29 -1.45
C GLN A 182 -12.83 36.90 -0.06
N ARG A 183 -13.19 36.08 0.93
CA ARG A 183 -13.41 36.51 2.32
C ARG A 183 -12.19 36.43 3.25
N LEU A 184 -11.10 35.76 2.83
CA LEU A 184 -9.91 35.51 3.67
C LEU A 184 -8.64 36.22 3.18
N GLY A 185 -8.68 37.45 2.86
CA GLY A 185 -7.57 38.42 2.84
C GLY A 185 -6.41 38.16 1.84
N GLU A 186 -6.16 39.11 0.99
CA GLU A 186 -5.21 39.18 -0.16
C GLU A 186 -3.75 38.75 0.11
N ARG A 187 -3.27 38.80 1.35
CA ARG A 187 -1.85 38.45 1.65
C ARG A 187 -1.57 36.93 1.67
N SER A 188 -2.50 36.12 2.12
CA SER A 188 -2.39 34.65 2.14
C SER A 188 -2.44 34.05 0.74
N ASP A 189 -3.20 34.67 -0.16
CA ASP A 189 -3.42 34.18 -1.52
C ASP A 189 -2.18 34.34 -2.41
N THR A 190 -1.40 35.38 -2.21
CA THR A 190 -0.20 35.64 -3.03
C THR A 190 0.89 34.61 -2.76
N LEU A 191 1.12 34.24 -1.51
CA LEU A 191 2.12 33.22 -1.14
C LEU A 191 1.66 31.82 -1.62
N ARG A 192 0.42 31.49 -1.38
CA ARG A 192 -0.21 30.23 -1.80
C ARG A 192 -0.16 30.06 -3.32
N ARG A 193 -0.45 31.11 -4.08
CA ARG A 193 -0.38 31.14 -5.54
C ARG A 193 1.07 31.00 -6.04
N ARG A 194 2.03 31.64 -5.39
CA ARG A 194 3.47 31.50 -5.73
C ARG A 194 3.97 30.06 -5.49
N ILE A 195 3.61 29.46 -4.37
CA ILE A 195 4.01 28.06 -4.05
C ILE A 195 3.34 27.10 -5.05
N ALA A 196 2.07 27.25 -5.34
CA ALA A 196 1.36 26.40 -6.29
C ALA A 196 1.96 26.50 -7.72
N LEU A 197 2.26 27.72 -8.19
CA LEU A 197 2.93 27.95 -9.46
C LEU A 197 4.35 27.37 -9.51
N TYR A 198 5.08 27.46 -8.40
CA TYR A 198 6.41 26.86 -8.29
C TYR A 198 6.34 25.33 -8.41
N ILE A 199 5.42 24.69 -7.67
CA ILE A 199 5.22 23.24 -7.72
C ILE A 199 4.78 22.80 -9.12
N GLU A 200 3.83 23.51 -9.74
CA GLU A 200 3.34 23.21 -11.08
C GLU A 200 4.46 23.30 -12.12
N LYS A 201 5.22 24.40 -12.14
CA LYS A 201 6.39 24.55 -13.04
C LYS A 201 7.43 23.44 -12.81
N ARG A 202 7.66 23.07 -11.56
CA ARG A 202 8.58 21.99 -11.23
C ARG A 202 8.11 20.64 -11.79
N ILE A 203 6.80 20.32 -11.61
CA ILE A 203 6.21 19.08 -12.12
C ILE A 203 6.26 19.04 -13.66
N GLN A 204 5.89 20.12 -14.33
CA GLN A 204 5.93 20.20 -15.79
C GLN A 204 7.33 19.99 -16.35
N TYR A 205 8.32 20.52 -15.65
CA TYR A 205 9.72 20.39 -16.05
C TYR A 205 10.28 18.98 -15.74
N ALA A 206 10.01 18.46 -14.54
CA ALA A 206 10.50 17.16 -14.12
C ALA A 206 9.80 15.98 -14.81
N TYR A 207 8.53 16.16 -15.20
CA TYR A 207 7.67 15.12 -15.78
C TYR A 207 6.94 15.62 -17.02
N PRO A 208 7.64 15.80 -18.16
CA PRO A 208 7.05 16.38 -19.38
C PRO A 208 5.94 15.52 -20.00
N ALA A 209 5.93 14.21 -19.74
CA ALA A 209 4.84 13.32 -20.16
C ALA A 209 3.53 13.66 -19.44
N ALA A 210 3.60 14.03 -18.15
CA ALA A 210 2.46 14.45 -17.37
C ALA A 210 1.83 15.76 -17.91
N ALA A 211 2.66 16.70 -18.35
CA ALA A 211 2.21 17.98 -18.90
C ALA A 211 1.46 17.82 -20.24
N ARG A 212 1.88 16.87 -21.10
CA ARG A 212 1.23 16.61 -22.39
C ARG A 212 -0.16 15.99 -22.26
N GLN A 213 -0.36 15.14 -21.25
CA GLN A 213 -1.65 14.47 -21.03
C GLN A 213 -2.72 15.39 -20.44
N GLU A 214 -2.33 16.41 -19.68
CA GLU A 214 -3.28 17.38 -19.12
C GLU A 214 -4.05 18.12 -20.23
N GLN A 215 -3.37 18.48 -21.31
CA GLN A 215 -4.01 19.13 -22.48
C GLN A 215 -4.99 18.19 -23.20
N THR A 216 -4.77 16.87 -23.15
CA THR A 216 -5.63 15.88 -23.81
C THR A 216 -6.81 15.47 -22.91
N ALA A 217 -6.62 15.39 -21.58
CA ALA A 217 -7.65 15.04 -20.62
C ALA A 217 -8.69 16.17 -20.42
N LEU A 218 -8.26 17.43 -20.50
CA LEU A 218 -9.18 18.59 -20.48
C LEU A 218 -10.14 18.59 -21.68
N ARG A 219 -9.75 17.95 -22.79
CA ARG A 219 -10.62 17.80 -23.99
C ARG A 219 -11.62 16.66 -23.88
N LYS A 220 -11.40 15.64 -23.01
CA LYS A 220 -12.22 14.41 -22.98
C LYS A 220 -13.25 14.33 -21.85
N GLY A 221 -13.37 15.27 -20.95
CA GLY A 221 -14.49 15.35 -19.97
C GLY A 221 -14.79 14.09 -19.18
N GLU A 222 -13.82 13.21 -18.88
CA GLU A 222 -14.05 11.95 -18.20
C GLU A 222 -14.30 12.13 -16.69
N LYS A 223 -15.60 12.24 -16.37
CA LYS A 223 -16.12 12.08 -15.00
C LYS A 223 -16.18 10.58 -14.67
N ASN A 224 -15.21 10.03 -13.99
CA ASN A 224 -15.40 8.74 -13.31
C ASN A 224 -14.27 8.45 -12.29
N PHE A 225 -14.17 9.24 -11.23
CA PHE A 225 -13.28 8.91 -10.11
C PHE A 225 -14.10 8.35 -8.95
N LEU A 226 -13.63 7.21 -8.38
CA LEU A 226 -14.15 6.73 -7.10
C LEU A 226 -13.75 7.75 -6.02
N SER A 227 -14.68 8.23 -5.24
CA SER A 227 -14.39 9.07 -4.09
C SER A 227 -13.74 8.24 -2.96
N VAL A 228 -13.16 8.91 -1.96
CA VAL A 228 -12.67 8.22 -0.75
C VAL A 228 -13.81 7.45 -0.08
N SER A 229 -15.01 8.00 -0.08
CA SER A 229 -16.22 7.33 0.39
C SER A 229 -16.49 6.03 -0.36
N ASP A 230 -16.40 6.04 -1.70
CA ASP A 230 -16.60 4.84 -2.51
C ASP A 230 -15.55 3.76 -2.18
N LEU A 231 -14.30 4.15 -1.94
CA LEU A 231 -13.22 3.22 -1.55
C LEU A 231 -13.46 2.61 -0.17
N LEU A 232 -13.94 3.40 0.79
CA LEU A 232 -14.30 2.89 2.11
C LEU A 232 -15.44 1.87 2.03
N TRP A 233 -16.50 2.17 1.27
CA TRP A 233 -17.60 1.22 1.06
C TRP A 233 -17.14 -0.04 0.34
N LEU A 234 -16.29 0.07 -0.68
CA LEU A 234 -15.68 -1.08 -1.36
C LEU A 234 -14.84 -1.92 -0.39
N PHE A 235 -14.07 -1.27 0.48
CA PHE A 235 -13.29 -1.96 1.51
C PHE A 235 -14.19 -2.76 2.45
N VAL A 236 -15.24 -2.15 3.00
CA VAL A 236 -16.13 -2.82 3.96
C VAL A 236 -16.90 -3.95 3.30
N ILE A 237 -17.47 -3.70 2.11
CA ILE A 237 -18.18 -4.74 1.33
C ILE A 237 -17.22 -5.88 0.98
N GLY A 238 -16.02 -5.54 0.53
CA GLY A 238 -14.99 -6.52 0.17
C GLY A 238 -14.52 -7.34 1.38
N ALA A 239 -14.33 -6.70 2.53
CA ALA A 239 -13.95 -7.37 3.76
C ALA A 239 -15.03 -8.35 4.25
N PHE A 240 -16.29 -7.94 4.16
CA PHE A 240 -17.43 -8.79 4.52
C PHE A 240 -17.60 -9.97 3.55
N LEU A 241 -17.66 -9.69 2.25
CA LEU A 241 -17.84 -10.73 1.24
C LEU A 241 -16.67 -11.71 1.22
N GLY A 242 -15.44 -11.22 1.38
CA GLY A 242 -14.25 -12.07 1.40
C GLY A 242 -14.25 -13.03 2.59
N ASP A 243 -14.62 -12.55 3.77
CA ASP A 243 -14.77 -13.41 4.95
C ASP A 243 -15.83 -14.50 4.74
N MET A 244 -16.97 -14.13 4.18
CA MET A 244 -18.06 -15.09 3.86
C MET A 244 -17.59 -16.15 2.87
N VAL A 245 -16.97 -15.73 1.77
CA VAL A 245 -16.46 -16.66 0.74
C VAL A 245 -15.42 -17.59 1.33
N GLU A 246 -14.48 -17.08 2.11
CA GLU A 246 -13.42 -17.88 2.70
C GLU A 246 -13.95 -18.85 3.77
N THR A 247 -14.93 -18.42 4.57
CA THR A 247 -15.60 -19.28 5.56
C THR A 247 -16.34 -20.44 4.88
N VAL A 248 -17.06 -20.17 3.78
CA VAL A 248 -17.72 -21.21 2.98
C VAL A 248 -16.69 -22.12 2.32
N PHE A 249 -15.60 -21.56 1.77
CA PHE A 249 -14.50 -22.32 1.19
C PHE A 249 -13.89 -23.29 2.20
N CYS A 250 -13.62 -22.84 3.45
CA CYS A 250 -13.14 -23.71 4.51
C CYS A 250 -14.13 -24.83 4.84
N ARG A 251 -15.43 -24.55 4.84
CA ARG A 251 -16.45 -25.59 5.04
C ARG A 251 -16.42 -26.65 3.96
N VAL A 252 -16.28 -26.25 2.71
CA VAL A 252 -16.28 -27.17 1.55
C VAL A 252 -14.98 -27.99 1.50
N THR A 253 -13.83 -27.37 1.78
CA THR A 253 -12.51 -28.00 1.61
C THR A 253 -12.02 -28.73 2.84
N ALA A 254 -12.27 -28.18 4.03
CA ALA A 254 -11.79 -28.74 5.31
C ALA A 254 -12.91 -29.38 6.14
N GLY A 255 -14.18 -29.29 5.72
CA GLY A 255 -15.31 -29.88 6.42
C GLY A 255 -15.75 -29.17 7.69
N VAL A 256 -15.09 -28.07 8.07
CA VAL A 256 -15.33 -27.36 9.32
C VAL A 256 -15.75 -25.90 9.10
N TRP A 257 -16.66 -25.42 9.94
CA TRP A 257 -16.94 -23.99 10.02
C TRP A 257 -15.89 -23.33 10.89
N MET A 258 -15.11 -22.42 10.34
CA MET A 258 -14.14 -21.63 11.12
C MET A 258 -14.20 -20.17 10.70
N SER A 259 -14.00 -19.28 11.66
CA SER A 259 -13.89 -17.84 11.40
C SER A 259 -12.67 -17.56 10.54
N ARG A 260 -12.85 -16.69 9.54
CA ARG A 260 -11.76 -16.15 8.69
C ARG A 260 -11.64 -14.64 8.89
N SER A 261 -12.34 -14.10 9.90
CA SER A 261 -12.30 -12.68 10.22
C SER A 261 -10.90 -12.23 10.67
N SER A 262 -10.50 -11.07 10.19
CA SER A 262 -9.30 -10.38 10.69
C SER A 262 -9.62 -9.48 11.90
N LEU A 263 -10.91 -9.27 12.20
CA LEU A 263 -11.36 -8.32 13.20
C LEU A 263 -12.16 -9.01 14.33
N VAL A 264 -12.06 -8.44 15.55
CA VAL A 264 -12.73 -8.99 16.72
C VAL A 264 -14.23 -8.72 16.75
N TRP A 265 -14.71 -7.74 15.99
CA TRP A 265 -16.13 -7.41 15.85
C TRP A 265 -16.59 -7.57 14.42
N GLY A 266 -17.40 -8.57 14.19
CA GLY A 266 -18.03 -8.87 12.92
C GLY A 266 -17.17 -9.68 11.95
N PRO A 267 -17.79 -10.20 10.89
CA PRO A 267 -17.13 -11.05 9.90
C PRO A 267 -16.46 -10.19 8.83
N PHE A 268 -15.30 -9.64 9.14
CA PHE A 268 -14.55 -8.77 8.22
C PHE A 268 -13.11 -9.25 8.04
N SER A 269 -12.75 -9.61 6.82
CA SER A 269 -11.38 -9.88 6.42
C SER A 269 -10.72 -8.64 5.84
N VAL A 270 -9.81 -8.02 6.61
CA VAL A 270 -9.06 -6.82 6.16
C VAL A 270 -8.27 -7.12 4.88
N VAL A 271 -7.71 -8.33 4.78
CA VAL A 271 -6.94 -8.77 3.61
C VAL A 271 -7.82 -8.74 2.36
N TRP A 272 -9.03 -9.30 2.41
CA TRP A 272 -9.96 -9.28 1.28
C TRP A 272 -10.46 -7.86 0.96
N GLY A 273 -10.75 -7.07 1.99
CA GLY A 273 -11.17 -5.68 1.81
C GLY A 273 -10.14 -4.85 1.06
N LEU A 274 -8.88 -4.90 1.49
CA LEU A 274 -7.77 -4.22 0.83
C LEU A 274 -7.50 -4.78 -0.57
N ALA A 275 -7.56 -6.12 -0.74
CA ALA A 275 -7.35 -6.76 -2.04
C ALA A 275 -8.37 -6.28 -3.08
N LEU A 276 -9.67 -6.21 -2.73
CA LEU A 276 -10.71 -5.78 -3.65
C LEU A 276 -10.65 -4.28 -3.97
N VAL A 277 -10.30 -3.44 -2.99
CA VAL A 277 -10.01 -2.02 -3.24
C VAL A 277 -8.84 -1.89 -4.20
N LEU A 278 -7.73 -2.58 -3.94
CA LEU A 278 -6.53 -2.55 -4.75
C LEU A 278 -6.81 -3.03 -6.18
N ALA A 279 -7.47 -4.20 -6.32
CA ALA A 279 -7.87 -4.74 -7.61
C ALA A 279 -8.76 -3.76 -8.39
N THR A 280 -9.74 -3.13 -7.71
CA THR A 280 -10.62 -2.14 -8.34
C THR A 280 -9.84 -0.92 -8.80
N VAL A 281 -8.98 -0.37 -7.95
CA VAL A 281 -8.16 0.81 -8.29
C VAL A 281 -7.26 0.53 -9.48
N LEU A 282 -6.62 -0.64 -9.51
CA LEU A 282 -5.64 -0.99 -10.52
C LEU A 282 -6.28 -1.44 -11.85
N LEU A 283 -7.33 -2.26 -11.78
CA LEU A 283 -7.89 -2.91 -12.96
C LEU A 283 -9.10 -2.19 -13.57
N ARG A 284 -9.70 -1.22 -12.89
CA ARG A 284 -10.91 -0.55 -13.35
C ARG A 284 -10.77 0.06 -14.74
N GLN A 285 -9.63 0.69 -15.04
CA GLN A 285 -9.36 1.26 -16.37
C GLN A 285 -9.08 0.18 -17.42
N GLU A 286 -8.76 -1.02 -16.99
CA GLU A 286 -8.44 -2.19 -17.80
C GLU A 286 -9.64 -3.18 -17.88
N LYS A 287 -10.83 -2.76 -17.41
CA LYS A 287 -12.03 -3.62 -17.37
C LYS A 287 -12.39 -4.23 -18.73
N ASP A 288 -12.09 -3.55 -19.82
CA ASP A 288 -12.39 -3.98 -21.18
C ASP A 288 -11.27 -4.85 -21.80
N ARG A 289 -10.17 -5.09 -21.08
CA ARG A 289 -9.12 -6.03 -21.47
C ARG A 289 -9.63 -7.48 -21.44
N SER A 290 -8.91 -8.36 -22.15
CA SER A 290 -9.24 -9.78 -22.17
C SER A 290 -9.18 -10.42 -20.79
N ASP A 291 -9.96 -11.48 -20.57
CA ASP A 291 -9.95 -12.25 -19.32
C ASP A 291 -8.56 -12.84 -19.04
N ARG A 292 -7.80 -13.20 -20.09
CA ARG A 292 -6.42 -13.67 -19.95
C ARG A 292 -5.51 -12.63 -19.35
N TYR A 293 -5.71 -11.37 -19.72
CA TYR A 293 -4.95 -10.26 -19.14
C TYR A 293 -5.31 -10.05 -17.67
N LEU A 294 -6.61 -10.00 -17.34
CA LEU A 294 -7.08 -9.84 -15.97
C LEU A 294 -6.62 -11.01 -15.08
N PHE A 295 -6.67 -12.23 -15.61
CA PHE A 295 -6.19 -13.43 -14.93
C PHE A 295 -4.69 -13.38 -14.65
N ALA A 296 -3.87 -13.18 -15.67
CA ALA A 296 -2.42 -13.13 -15.53
C ALA A 296 -1.99 -12.04 -14.55
N PHE A 297 -2.61 -10.86 -14.67
CA PHE A 297 -2.36 -9.75 -13.78
C PHE A 297 -2.79 -10.05 -12.33
N GLY A 298 -4.01 -10.55 -12.15
CA GLY A 298 -4.53 -10.94 -10.84
C GLY A 298 -3.68 -12.03 -10.17
N THR A 299 -3.17 -12.98 -10.95
CA THR A 299 -2.26 -14.03 -10.47
C THR A 299 -0.98 -13.45 -9.87
N VAL A 300 -0.32 -12.54 -10.60
CA VAL A 300 0.93 -11.93 -10.15
C VAL A 300 0.68 -10.97 -8.97
N MET A 301 -0.27 -10.07 -9.13
CA MET A 301 -0.60 -9.07 -8.11
C MET A 301 -1.10 -9.70 -6.82
N GLY A 302 -2.00 -10.71 -6.95
CA GLY A 302 -2.54 -11.43 -5.81
C GLY A 302 -1.47 -12.21 -5.06
N GLY A 303 -0.56 -12.87 -5.77
CA GLY A 303 0.56 -13.58 -5.16
C GLY A 303 1.51 -12.66 -4.39
N VAL A 304 1.90 -11.52 -5.00
CA VAL A 304 2.73 -10.51 -4.31
C VAL A 304 1.99 -9.95 -3.09
N TYR A 305 0.71 -9.61 -3.25
CA TYR A 305 -0.13 -9.09 -2.18
C TYR A 305 -0.21 -10.06 -1.00
N GLU A 306 -0.51 -11.34 -1.26
CA GLU A 306 -0.64 -12.38 -0.25
C GLU A 306 0.70 -12.63 0.49
N TYR A 307 1.81 -12.67 -0.26
CA TYR A 307 3.14 -12.79 0.32
C TYR A 307 3.45 -11.64 1.29
N VAL A 308 3.20 -10.42 0.83
CA VAL A 308 3.43 -9.21 1.64
C VAL A 308 2.55 -9.20 2.88
N CYS A 309 1.26 -9.54 2.75
CA CYS A 309 0.36 -9.64 3.91
C CYS A 309 0.88 -10.66 4.94
N SER A 310 1.33 -11.83 4.50
CA SER A 310 1.91 -12.85 5.38
C SER A 310 3.15 -12.32 6.11
N ALA A 311 4.09 -11.73 5.38
CA ALA A 311 5.33 -11.22 5.94
C ALA A 311 5.10 -10.05 6.93
N VAL A 312 4.19 -9.14 6.59
CA VAL A 312 3.85 -8.00 7.44
C VAL A 312 3.15 -8.44 8.72
N THR A 313 2.16 -9.34 8.62
CA THR A 313 1.43 -9.83 9.81
C THR A 313 2.33 -10.61 10.74
N GLU A 314 3.24 -11.44 10.23
CA GLU A 314 4.24 -12.11 11.04
C GLU A 314 5.17 -11.14 11.77
N ARG A 315 5.65 -10.09 11.09
CA ARG A 315 6.52 -9.08 11.71
C ARG A 315 5.80 -8.24 12.77
N LEU A 316 4.53 -7.91 12.54
CA LEU A 316 3.74 -7.08 13.47
C LEU A 316 3.24 -7.88 14.69
N PHE A 317 2.82 -9.12 14.46
CA PHE A 317 2.09 -9.91 15.47
C PHE A 317 2.82 -11.20 15.87
N GLY A 318 3.99 -11.52 15.28
CA GLY A 318 4.69 -12.78 15.53
C GLY A 318 3.89 -14.03 15.10
N THR A 319 2.87 -13.83 14.27
CA THR A 319 1.86 -14.84 13.95
C THR A 319 1.62 -14.93 12.46
N VAL A 320 1.56 -16.15 11.92
CA VAL A 320 1.11 -16.44 10.56
C VAL A 320 -0.30 -17.01 10.58
N PHE A 321 -1.14 -16.57 9.65
CA PHE A 321 -2.54 -16.98 9.56
C PHE A 321 -2.79 -18.07 8.51
N TRP A 322 -1.78 -18.38 7.67
CA TRP A 322 -1.76 -19.47 6.71
C TRP A 322 -0.33 -19.96 6.49
N ASP A 323 -0.20 -21.21 6.09
CA ASP A 323 1.07 -21.87 5.85
C ASP A 323 0.96 -22.85 4.68
N TYR A 324 1.67 -22.55 3.59
CA TYR A 324 1.69 -23.35 2.37
C TYR A 324 2.95 -24.22 2.24
N SER A 325 3.74 -24.40 3.30
CA SER A 325 5.00 -25.18 3.26
C SER A 325 4.81 -26.60 2.76
N LYS A 326 3.63 -27.19 2.98
CA LYS A 326 3.28 -28.54 2.53
C LYS A 326 2.93 -28.63 1.03
N PHE A 327 2.71 -27.51 0.36
CA PHE A 327 2.35 -27.48 -1.06
C PHE A 327 3.59 -27.38 -1.93
N LYS A 328 3.57 -28.05 -3.09
CA LYS A 328 4.59 -27.85 -4.13
C LYS A 328 4.49 -26.44 -4.71
N PHE A 329 5.61 -25.90 -5.19
CA PHE A 329 5.70 -24.55 -5.74
C PHE A 329 5.25 -23.45 -4.77
N ASN A 330 5.56 -23.61 -3.47
CA ASN A 330 5.42 -22.54 -2.50
C ASN A 330 6.69 -21.67 -2.46
N LEU A 331 6.55 -20.42 -2.01
CA LEU A 331 7.65 -19.51 -1.75
C LEU A 331 7.65 -19.17 -0.25
N GLY A 332 8.59 -19.79 0.48
CA GLY A 332 8.74 -19.58 1.93
C GLY A 332 7.49 -19.94 2.75
N GLY A 333 6.64 -20.86 2.27
CA GLY A 333 5.37 -21.22 2.91
C GLY A 333 4.31 -20.10 2.88
N ARG A 334 4.63 -18.91 2.35
CA ARG A 334 3.77 -17.71 2.40
C ARG A 334 2.78 -17.64 1.26
N ILE A 335 3.20 -18.08 0.06
CA ILE A 335 2.35 -18.20 -1.13
C ILE A 335 2.60 -19.54 -1.82
N ASN A 336 1.66 -19.93 -2.67
CA ASN A 336 1.73 -21.12 -3.49
C ASN A 336 1.14 -20.80 -4.87
N LEU A 337 1.72 -21.39 -5.91
CA LEU A 337 1.33 -21.12 -7.30
C LEU A 337 -0.15 -21.39 -7.57
N LEU A 338 -0.73 -22.43 -6.96
CA LEU A 338 -2.16 -22.74 -7.10
C LEU A 338 -3.03 -21.58 -6.57
N TYR A 339 -2.70 -21.04 -5.38
CA TYR A 339 -3.44 -19.93 -4.79
C TYR A 339 -3.23 -18.62 -5.57
N CYS A 340 -2.05 -18.42 -6.16
CA CYS A 340 -1.85 -17.32 -7.10
C CYS A 340 -2.83 -17.40 -8.29
N PHE A 341 -3.10 -18.60 -8.82
CA PHE A 341 -4.12 -18.78 -9.87
C PHE A 341 -5.54 -18.49 -9.37
N PHE A 342 -5.85 -18.82 -8.11
CA PHE A 342 -7.14 -18.43 -7.52
C PHE A 342 -7.29 -16.91 -7.42
N TRP A 343 -6.22 -16.18 -7.09
CA TRP A 343 -6.21 -14.71 -7.16
C TRP A 343 -6.48 -14.20 -8.59
N GLY A 344 -5.91 -14.87 -9.59
CA GLY A 344 -6.19 -14.58 -11.00
C GLY A 344 -7.66 -14.76 -11.36
N ILE A 345 -8.27 -15.87 -10.95
CA ILE A 345 -9.69 -16.13 -11.14
C ILE A 345 -10.53 -15.10 -10.38
N ALA A 346 -10.19 -14.81 -9.13
CA ALA A 346 -10.89 -13.82 -8.31
C ALA A 346 -10.86 -12.43 -8.95
N ALA A 347 -9.74 -12.02 -9.55
CA ALA A 347 -9.62 -10.75 -10.27
C ALA A 347 -10.56 -10.69 -11.50
N VAL A 348 -10.64 -11.78 -12.29
CA VAL A 348 -11.57 -11.85 -13.44
C VAL A 348 -13.02 -11.78 -12.95
N VAL A 349 -13.40 -12.61 -11.98
CA VAL A 349 -14.77 -12.67 -11.44
C VAL A 349 -15.14 -11.30 -10.84
N TRP A 350 -14.23 -10.69 -10.08
CA TRP A 350 -14.46 -9.37 -9.50
C TRP A 350 -14.70 -8.31 -10.57
N MET A 351 -13.81 -8.21 -11.56
CA MET A 351 -13.92 -7.17 -12.57
C MET A 351 -15.10 -7.35 -13.52
N ARG A 352 -15.48 -8.62 -13.83
CA ARG A 352 -16.59 -8.92 -14.75
C ARG A 352 -17.97 -8.86 -14.07
N TYR A 353 -18.05 -9.31 -12.83
CA TYR A 353 -19.34 -9.49 -12.16
C TYR A 353 -19.42 -8.73 -10.83
N GLY A 354 -18.46 -8.91 -9.92
CA GLY A 354 -18.51 -8.37 -8.58
C GLY A 354 -18.52 -6.85 -8.55
N TYR A 355 -17.52 -6.22 -9.15
CA TYR A 355 -17.41 -4.77 -9.17
C TYR A 355 -18.59 -4.05 -9.86
N PRO A 356 -19.06 -4.46 -11.05
CA PRO A 356 -20.25 -3.86 -11.65
C PRO A 356 -21.53 -4.03 -10.80
N LEU A 357 -21.67 -5.17 -10.10
CA LEU A 357 -22.80 -5.41 -9.21
C LEU A 357 -22.76 -4.49 -7.99
N VAL A 358 -21.61 -4.42 -7.32
CA VAL A 358 -21.40 -3.56 -6.15
C VAL A 358 -21.58 -2.09 -6.53
N LEU A 359 -21.03 -1.66 -7.67
CA LEU A 359 -21.16 -0.28 -8.15
C LEU A 359 -22.63 0.10 -8.35
N ARG A 360 -23.40 -0.74 -9.03
CA ARG A 360 -24.87 -0.53 -9.20
C ARG A 360 -25.60 -0.45 -7.86
N GLY A 361 -25.23 -1.32 -6.91
CA GLY A 361 -25.75 -1.29 -5.55
C GLY A 361 -25.42 0.03 -4.83
N MET A 362 -24.18 0.46 -4.90
CA MET A 362 -23.73 1.72 -4.32
C MET A 362 -24.43 2.93 -4.93
N GLU A 363 -24.56 2.98 -6.26
CA GLU A 363 -25.27 4.04 -6.96
C GLU A 363 -26.75 4.13 -6.52
N LYS A 364 -27.44 2.98 -6.41
CA LYS A 364 -28.83 2.90 -5.96
C LYS A 364 -29.01 3.38 -4.52
N VAL A 365 -28.03 3.17 -3.65
CA VAL A 365 -28.10 3.54 -2.23
C VAL A 365 -27.48 4.91 -1.96
N ARG A 366 -26.67 5.45 -2.89
CA ARG A 366 -25.90 6.69 -2.74
C ARG A 366 -26.74 7.90 -2.31
N SER A 367 -27.99 8.01 -2.80
CA SER A 367 -28.92 9.08 -2.41
C SER A 367 -29.42 8.98 -0.97
N ARG A 368 -29.34 7.78 -0.37
CA ARG A 368 -29.79 7.49 1.00
C ARG A 368 -28.66 7.55 2.02
N VAL A 369 -27.39 7.35 1.58
CA VAL A 369 -26.21 7.39 2.45
C VAL A 369 -25.79 8.84 2.66
N ARG A 370 -25.98 9.33 3.86
CA ARG A 370 -25.52 10.66 4.26
C ARG A 370 -24.02 10.64 4.62
N PRO A 371 -23.27 11.74 4.44
CA PRO A 371 -21.84 11.80 4.75
C PRO A 371 -21.49 11.35 6.19
N TRP A 372 -22.34 11.66 7.16
CA TRP A 372 -22.12 11.25 8.55
C TRP A 372 -22.17 9.71 8.75
N MET A 373 -22.98 8.99 7.97
CA MET A 373 -23.03 7.52 8.02
C MET A 373 -21.71 6.90 7.55
N THR A 374 -21.14 7.47 6.49
CA THR A 374 -19.81 7.06 6.00
C THR A 374 -18.71 7.38 7.02
N ALA A 375 -18.79 8.54 7.67
CA ALA A 375 -17.85 8.91 8.72
C ALA A 375 -17.97 7.95 9.94
N LEU A 376 -19.19 7.63 10.37
CA LEU A 376 -19.43 6.67 11.45
C LEU A 376 -18.89 5.28 11.10
N LEU A 377 -19.12 4.82 9.87
CA LEU A 377 -18.56 3.54 9.39
C LEU A 377 -17.02 3.56 9.38
N ALA A 378 -16.42 4.66 8.95
CA ALA A 378 -14.96 4.83 8.97
C ALA A 378 -14.40 4.77 10.40
N VAL A 379 -15.04 5.46 11.34
CA VAL A 379 -14.66 5.43 12.76
C VAL A 379 -14.84 4.03 13.33
N PHE A 380 -15.98 3.38 13.07
CA PHE A 380 -16.21 2.00 13.51
C PHE A 380 -15.11 1.05 13.00
N MET A 381 -14.79 1.09 11.71
CA MET A 381 -13.75 0.22 11.15
C MET A 381 -12.37 0.54 11.73
N ALA A 382 -12.03 1.81 11.91
CA ALA A 382 -10.75 2.21 12.50
C ALA A 382 -10.63 1.73 13.95
N VAL A 383 -11.67 1.91 14.77
CA VAL A 383 -11.70 1.43 16.17
C VAL A 383 -11.65 -0.09 16.21
N ASN A 384 -12.40 -0.78 15.36
CA ASN A 384 -12.38 -2.24 15.28
C ASN A 384 -10.98 -2.78 14.89
N MET A 385 -10.34 -2.20 13.87
CA MET A 385 -8.98 -2.57 13.47
C MET A 385 -7.96 -2.33 14.59
N LEU A 386 -8.03 -1.17 15.26
CA LEU A 386 -7.14 -0.85 16.38
C LEU A 386 -7.35 -1.83 17.55
N THR A 387 -8.59 -2.07 17.96
CA THR A 387 -8.92 -3.01 19.04
C THR A 387 -8.48 -4.43 18.69
N SER A 388 -8.66 -4.86 17.44
CA SER A 388 -8.23 -6.18 16.97
C SER A 388 -6.72 -6.34 17.02
N ALA A 389 -5.97 -5.31 16.61
CA ALA A 389 -4.52 -5.30 16.67
C ALA A 389 -4.01 -5.36 18.12
N LEU A 390 -4.60 -4.56 19.01
CA LEU A 390 -4.25 -4.56 20.45
C LEU A 390 -4.61 -5.90 21.13
N ALA A 391 -5.78 -6.46 20.84
CA ALA A 391 -6.20 -7.75 21.35
C ALA A 391 -5.28 -8.88 20.89
N LEU A 392 -4.87 -8.88 19.62
CA LEU A 392 -3.94 -9.86 19.07
C LEU A 392 -2.54 -9.73 19.67
N ALA A 393 -2.03 -8.51 19.80
CA ALA A 393 -0.75 -8.25 20.47
C ALA A 393 -0.78 -8.69 21.95
N ARG A 394 -1.89 -8.43 22.64
CA ARG A 394 -2.06 -8.86 24.04
C ARG A 394 -2.19 -10.39 24.15
N TYR A 395 -2.90 -11.03 23.22
CA TYR A 395 -2.96 -12.50 23.13
C TYR A 395 -1.57 -13.11 22.93
N ASP A 396 -0.74 -12.53 22.07
CA ASP A 396 0.65 -12.95 21.88
C ASP A 396 1.49 -12.78 23.15
N ALA A 397 1.36 -11.67 23.86
CA ALA A 397 2.05 -11.41 25.13
C ALA A 397 1.63 -12.42 26.22
N ARG A 398 0.32 -12.70 26.38
CA ARG A 398 -0.19 -13.70 27.36
C ARG A 398 0.35 -15.10 27.07
N THR A 399 0.29 -15.53 25.83
CA THR A 399 0.80 -16.85 25.44
C THR A 399 2.34 -16.95 25.56
N SER A 400 3.04 -15.82 25.66
CA SER A 400 4.47 -15.73 26.01
C SER A 400 4.73 -15.62 27.52
N GLY A 401 3.68 -15.69 28.37
CA GLY A 401 3.77 -15.61 29.82
C GLY A 401 3.91 -14.18 30.38
N GLU A 402 3.67 -13.13 29.57
CA GLU A 402 3.75 -11.75 30.05
C GLU A 402 2.48 -11.33 30.81
N ALA A 403 2.66 -10.89 32.08
CA ALA A 403 1.59 -10.30 32.85
C ALA A 403 1.09 -8.96 32.27
N PRO A 404 -0.18 -8.55 32.56
CA PRO A 404 -0.68 -7.24 32.13
C PRO A 404 0.14 -6.11 32.77
N LYS A 405 0.57 -5.15 31.95
CA LYS A 405 1.42 -4.01 32.39
C LYS A 405 0.63 -2.70 32.52
N SER A 406 -0.59 -2.68 31.99
CA SER A 406 -1.43 -1.45 31.91
C SER A 406 -2.91 -1.78 32.20
N SER A 407 -3.71 -0.75 32.53
CA SER A 407 -5.16 -0.88 32.64
C SER A 407 -5.81 -1.31 31.30
N ILE A 408 -5.20 -0.94 30.18
CA ILE A 408 -5.65 -1.37 28.85
C ILE A 408 -5.43 -2.87 28.69
N ASP A 409 -4.29 -3.41 29.13
CA ASP A 409 -4.02 -4.85 29.07
C ASP A 409 -5.02 -5.64 29.89
N MET A 410 -5.35 -5.16 31.10
CA MET A 410 -6.37 -5.78 31.95
C MET A 410 -7.76 -5.76 31.32
N LEU A 411 -8.12 -4.64 30.65
CA LEU A 411 -9.39 -4.53 29.94
C LEU A 411 -9.44 -5.50 28.74
N LEU A 412 -8.34 -5.61 28.01
CA LEU A 412 -8.23 -6.54 26.88
C LEU A 412 -8.30 -8.00 27.36
N ASP A 413 -7.64 -8.35 28.46
CA ASP A 413 -7.68 -9.68 29.04
C ASP A 413 -9.09 -10.07 29.51
N ALA A 414 -9.83 -9.12 30.07
CA ALA A 414 -11.21 -9.34 30.52
C ALA A 414 -12.21 -9.55 29.38
N HIS A 415 -12.01 -8.89 28.24
CA HIS A 415 -12.96 -8.93 27.12
C HIS A 415 -12.54 -9.85 25.97
N PHE A 416 -11.26 -10.12 25.81
CA PHE A 416 -10.66 -10.94 24.75
C PHE A 416 -9.75 -12.00 25.36
N ASP A 417 -10.36 -12.92 26.14
CA ASP A 417 -9.67 -14.06 26.72
C ASP A 417 -9.14 -15.02 25.64
N ASP A 418 -8.31 -15.97 26.03
CA ASP A 418 -7.65 -16.89 25.09
C ASP A 418 -8.67 -17.74 24.34
N ALA A 419 -9.73 -18.22 25.01
CA ALA A 419 -10.78 -19.02 24.39
C ALA A 419 -11.56 -18.22 23.32
N ARG A 420 -11.76 -16.92 23.53
CA ARG A 420 -12.37 -16.02 22.54
C ARG A 420 -11.43 -15.75 21.37
N MET A 421 -10.14 -15.51 21.64
CA MET A 421 -9.14 -15.25 20.62
C MET A 421 -8.92 -16.48 19.72
N GLU A 422 -8.88 -17.69 20.27
CA GLU A 422 -8.79 -18.94 19.51
C GLU A 422 -10.01 -19.15 18.59
N ARG A 423 -11.21 -18.76 19.04
CA ARG A 423 -12.41 -18.83 18.20
C ARG A 423 -12.39 -17.82 17.04
N ILE A 424 -11.84 -16.62 17.29
CA ILE A 424 -11.75 -15.56 16.26
C ILE A 424 -10.63 -15.90 15.28
N TYR A 425 -9.47 -16.36 15.76
CA TYR A 425 -8.26 -16.64 14.98
C TYR A 425 -7.82 -18.10 15.05
N PRO A 426 -8.64 -19.06 14.61
CA PRO A 426 -8.38 -20.50 14.78
C PRO A 426 -7.12 -21.01 14.08
N ASN A 427 -6.63 -20.27 13.07
CA ASN A 427 -5.43 -20.62 12.30
C ASN A 427 -4.19 -19.79 12.69
N ALA A 428 -4.27 -18.98 13.72
CA ALA A 428 -3.13 -18.20 14.19
C ALA A 428 -2.05 -19.14 14.72
N LYS A 429 -0.93 -19.28 13.99
CA LYS A 429 0.23 -20.07 14.44
C LYS A 429 1.35 -19.12 14.83
N LYS A 430 1.88 -19.32 16.04
CA LYS A 430 3.08 -18.60 16.46
C LYS A 430 4.29 -19.08 15.67
N VAL A 431 5.06 -18.12 15.20
CA VAL A 431 6.39 -18.40 14.66
C VAL A 431 7.36 -18.38 15.84
N ALA A 432 8.05 -19.47 16.08
CA ALA A 432 9.12 -19.49 17.06
C ALA A 432 10.15 -18.41 16.68
N LYS A 433 10.36 -17.43 17.57
CA LYS A 433 11.42 -16.45 17.35
C LYS A 433 12.73 -17.23 17.24
N ALA A 434 13.34 -17.23 16.05
CA ALA A 434 14.70 -17.68 15.89
C ALA A 434 15.57 -16.82 16.83
N GLY A 435 16.18 -17.46 17.83
CA GLY A 435 17.00 -16.84 18.85
C GLY A 435 18.24 -16.16 18.29
#